data_7a4796d0c90d33e6b63c738ed2c7de5f
#
_entry.id   7a4796d0c90d33e6b63c738ed2c7de5f
#
_cell.length_a   1.000
_cell.length_b   1.000
_cell.length_c   1.000
_cell.angle_alpha   90.00
_cell.angle_beta   90.00
_cell.angle_gamma   90.00
#
_symmetry.space_group_name_H-M   'P 1'
#
loop_
_entity.id
_entity.type
_entity.pdbx_description
1 polymer ?
#
loop_
_entity_poly.entity_id
_entity_poly.type
_entity_poly.pdbx_seq_one_letter_code
_entity_poly.pdbx_strand_id
1 'polypeptide(L)'
;MTKNKLKIKTITCHDVYNFGATLQAYALSKYLFDQGNEVEIINYKPDYLTFDLWAIGKKWNKNFLLKTIYFLYVVPRRLSMKKRRQKFDEFKISHLNITQKKYISSSELKMSPPVADIFFAGSDQIWNPLLPNGKDPAFFLDFVANGSIKASYAASFSVKEIPMELKESIKKYLQNFDFVAVREPSAIPILENLKIKDAEVVVDPVFLLDSEDWNEIASSPIKEKYILVYDQENNKLLKDIALKLKKKYNVKILAIETLYPMSFADIRLRDAGPQDFLGLIKNCEICLTNSFHCISFSLIFRKSFYLFKRTHLDVNSRMTDLLEYLNLTDRVINDNKDKINLSKLDYGNVGKLLDKRILSSKNYIKNVIYTAIDEKK
;
A
#
# COMPACT_ATOMS: atom_id res chain seq x y z
N MET A 1 -24.39 28.83 6.40
CA MET A 1 -24.84 27.46 6.70
C MET A 1 -23.62 26.66 7.09
N THR A 2 -23.47 26.31 8.36
CA THR A 2 -22.40 25.39 8.83
C THR A 2 -22.64 24.06 8.14
N LYS A 3 -21.76 23.68 7.20
CA LYS A 3 -21.77 22.33 6.63
C LYS A 3 -21.63 21.34 7.80
N ASN A 4 -22.67 20.55 8.06
CA ASN A 4 -22.59 19.47 9.04
C ASN A 4 -21.42 18.57 8.63
N LYS A 5 -20.38 18.54 9.46
CA LYS A 5 -19.23 17.66 9.25
C LYS A 5 -19.69 16.21 9.35
N LEU A 6 -19.37 15.40 8.35
CA LEU A 6 -19.62 13.97 8.43
C LEU A 6 -18.53 13.30 9.28
N LYS A 7 -18.95 12.30 10.05
CA LYS A 7 -18.04 11.39 10.76
C LYS A 7 -17.71 10.24 9.83
N ILE A 8 -16.45 10.10 9.47
CA ILE A 8 -15.96 9.05 8.58
C ILE A 8 -14.97 8.18 9.32
N LYS A 9 -15.13 6.89 9.21
CA LYS A 9 -14.14 5.94 9.72
C LYS A 9 -13.59 5.07 8.59
N THR A 10 -12.28 4.85 8.62
CA THR A 10 -11.61 3.96 7.67
C THR A 10 -11.04 2.73 8.38
N ILE A 11 -11.05 1.58 7.73
CA ILE A 11 -10.40 0.37 8.21
C ILE A 11 -9.44 -0.16 7.16
N THR A 12 -8.16 -0.32 7.54
CA THR A 12 -7.10 -0.83 6.67
C THR A 12 -5.93 -1.38 7.52
N CYS A 13 -4.95 -1.99 6.88
CA CYS A 13 -3.71 -2.45 7.54
C CYS A 13 -2.80 -1.27 7.90
N HIS A 14 -3.22 -0.39 8.82
CA HIS A 14 -2.53 0.87 9.16
C HIS A 14 -1.35 0.70 10.13
N ASP A 15 -1.38 -0.32 10.99
CA ASP A 15 -0.37 -0.53 12.05
C ASP A 15 0.54 -1.72 11.73
N VAL A 16 1.17 -1.65 10.56
CA VAL A 16 2.18 -2.60 10.08
C VAL A 16 3.43 -1.86 9.64
N TYR A 17 4.60 -2.48 9.80
CA TYR A 17 5.89 -1.86 9.43
C TYR A 17 6.16 -1.98 7.92
N ASN A 18 5.21 -1.49 7.12
CA ASN A 18 5.24 -1.46 5.66
C ASN A 18 4.98 -0.04 5.15
N PHE A 19 5.88 0.51 4.35
CA PHE A 19 5.79 1.87 3.84
C PHE A 19 4.47 2.15 3.13
N GLY A 20 4.09 1.27 2.20
CA GLY A 20 2.88 1.45 1.43
C GLY A 20 1.62 1.41 2.29
N ALA A 21 1.51 0.40 3.16
CA ALA A 21 0.35 0.26 4.04
C ALA A 21 0.17 1.48 4.96
N THR A 22 1.26 2.02 5.50
CA THR A 22 1.23 3.22 6.36
C THR A 22 0.86 4.47 5.56
N LEU A 23 1.51 4.69 4.40
CA LEU A 23 1.34 5.91 3.63
C LEU A 23 -0.01 5.97 2.90
N GLN A 24 -0.57 4.83 2.45
CA GLN A 24 -1.92 4.83 1.87
C GLN A 24 -3.00 5.10 2.94
N ALA A 25 -2.81 4.61 4.17
CA ALA A 25 -3.73 4.89 5.27
C ALA A 25 -3.72 6.39 5.63
N TYR A 26 -2.54 7.00 5.68
CA TYR A 26 -2.38 8.44 5.84
C TYR A 26 -3.07 9.21 4.71
N ALA A 27 -2.80 8.85 3.47
CA ALA A 27 -3.32 9.58 2.31
C ALA A 27 -4.85 9.61 2.25
N LEU A 28 -5.51 8.45 2.46
CA LEU A 28 -6.97 8.41 2.47
C LEU A 28 -7.54 9.25 3.61
N SER A 29 -7.00 9.10 4.82
CA SER A 29 -7.44 9.85 6.00
C SER A 29 -7.26 11.36 5.83
N LYS A 30 -6.07 11.78 5.36
CA LYS A 30 -5.74 13.20 5.09
C LYS A 30 -6.67 13.79 4.02
N TYR A 31 -6.84 13.10 2.88
CA TYR A 31 -7.71 13.58 1.81
C TYR A 31 -9.15 13.77 2.28
N LEU A 32 -9.73 12.78 3.00
CA LEU A 32 -11.09 12.88 3.53
C LEU A 32 -11.23 14.00 4.58
N PHE A 33 -10.21 14.21 5.42
CA PHE A 33 -10.16 15.32 6.38
C PHE A 33 -10.13 16.68 5.68
N ASP A 34 -9.31 16.82 4.63
CA ASP A 34 -9.20 18.07 3.86
C ASP A 34 -10.50 18.42 3.10
N GLN A 35 -11.39 17.42 2.87
CA GLN A 35 -12.75 17.68 2.38
C GLN A 35 -13.69 18.24 3.48
N GLY A 36 -13.20 18.49 4.69
CA GLY A 36 -13.93 19.11 5.80
C GLY A 36 -14.68 18.13 6.72
N ASN A 37 -14.34 16.84 6.68
CA ASN A 37 -14.96 15.81 7.51
C ASN A 37 -14.18 15.53 8.80
N GLU A 38 -14.82 14.87 9.77
CA GLU A 38 -14.16 14.26 10.92
C GLU A 38 -13.77 12.84 10.56
N VAL A 39 -12.46 12.57 10.50
CA VAL A 39 -11.93 11.29 9.99
C VAL A 39 -11.09 10.59 11.03
N GLU A 40 -11.35 9.31 11.28
CA GLU A 40 -10.52 8.46 12.13
C GLU A 40 -10.29 7.10 11.46
N ILE A 41 -9.10 6.56 11.65
CA ILE A 41 -8.78 5.18 11.29
C ILE A 41 -9.18 4.28 12.46
N ILE A 42 -9.97 3.23 12.20
CA ILE A 42 -10.33 2.27 13.25
C ILE A 42 -9.06 1.53 13.70
N ASN A 43 -8.78 1.58 14.99
CA ASN A 43 -7.63 0.89 15.60
C ASN A 43 -7.88 -0.63 15.66
N TYR A 44 -7.89 -1.25 14.48
CA TYR A 44 -8.07 -2.68 14.30
C TYR A 44 -6.72 -3.37 14.13
N LYS A 45 -6.33 -4.20 15.09
CA LYS A 45 -5.02 -4.84 15.13
C LYS A 45 -5.15 -6.30 15.61
N PRO A 46 -5.65 -7.20 14.77
CA PRO A 46 -5.72 -8.63 15.10
C PRO A 46 -4.30 -9.24 15.16
N ASP A 47 -4.18 -10.39 15.81
CA ASP A 47 -2.88 -11.04 16.07
C ASP A 47 -2.06 -11.26 14.81
N TYR A 48 -2.69 -11.62 13.69
CA TYR A 48 -1.97 -11.86 12.44
C TYR A 48 -1.37 -10.58 11.81
N LEU A 49 -1.77 -9.37 12.23
CA LEU A 49 -1.17 -8.09 11.86
C LEU A 49 -0.19 -7.57 12.93
N THR A 50 -0.10 -8.24 14.08
CA THR A 50 0.79 -7.82 15.16
C THR A 50 2.22 -8.28 14.86
N PHE A 51 3.18 -7.35 14.98
CA PHE A 51 4.58 -7.70 14.88
C PHE A 51 5.02 -8.45 16.15
N ASP A 52 5.41 -9.70 15.97
CA ASP A 52 6.06 -10.48 17.01
C ASP A 52 7.54 -10.69 16.63
N LEU A 53 8.44 -10.16 17.47
CA LEU A 53 9.87 -10.30 17.28
C LEU A 53 10.32 -11.77 17.25
N TRP A 54 9.67 -12.61 18.04
CA TRP A 54 10.01 -14.01 18.27
C TRP A 54 9.19 -14.98 17.41
N ALA A 55 8.18 -14.49 16.68
CA ALA A 55 7.34 -15.35 15.84
C ALA A 55 8.17 -16.11 14.81
N ILE A 56 8.20 -17.42 14.94
CA ILE A 56 8.89 -18.32 14.02
C ILE A 56 7.92 -18.72 12.91
N GLY A 57 8.17 -18.27 11.67
CA GLY A 57 7.37 -18.68 10.51
C GLY A 57 7.43 -20.20 10.27
N LYS A 58 6.39 -20.78 9.69
CA LYS A 58 6.25 -22.23 9.41
C LYS A 58 7.51 -22.82 8.74
N LYS A 59 8.16 -22.09 7.85
CA LYS A 59 9.40 -22.50 7.17
C LYS A 59 10.55 -22.80 8.15
N TRP A 60 10.70 -21.99 9.19
CA TRP A 60 11.79 -22.06 10.17
C TRP A 60 11.47 -22.99 11.34
N ASN A 61 10.18 -23.35 11.51
CA ASN A 61 9.74 -24.20 12.62
C ASN A 61 9.79 -25.70 12.30
N LYS A 62 10.32 -26.10 11.12
CA LYS A 62 10.30 -27.49 10.64
C LYS A 62 11.20 -28.43 11.41
N ASN A 63 12.37 -27.97 11.85
CA ASN A 63 13.32 -28.77 12.61
C ASN A 63 14.23 -27.89 13.51
N PHE A 64 15.00 -28.53 14.39
CA PHE A 64 15.88 -27.85 15.35
C PHE A 64 16.96 -26.99 14.67
N LEU A 65 17.57 -27.48 13.60
CA LEU A 65 18.62 -26.77 12.87
C LEU A 65 18.07 -25.43 12.28
N LEU A 66 16.91 -25.47 11.63
CA LEU A 66 16.27 -24.26 11.09
C LEU A 66 15.88 -23.27 12.18
N LYS A 67 15.42 -23.73 13.35
CA LYS A 67 15.17 -22.87 14.50
C LYS A 67 16.46 -22.19 14.98
N THR A 68 17.55 -22.92 15.09
CA THR A 68 18.85 -22.36 15.49
C THR A 68 19.32 -21.30 14.51
N ILE A 69 19.24 -21.57 13.20
CA ILE A 69 19.57 -20.60 12.15
C ILE A 69 18.66 -19.36 12.27
N TYR A 70 17.37 -19.55 12.55
CA TYR A 70 16.44 -18.44 12.76
C TYR A 70 16.90 -17.53 13.90
N PHE A 71 17.20 -18.10 15.06
CA PHE A 71 17.66 -17.32 16.24
C PHE A 71 19.01 -16.64 16.02
N LEU A 72 19.93 -17.28 15.31
CA LEU A 72 21.25 -16.71 15.06
C LEU A 72 21.28 -15.62 13.98
N TYR A 73 20.43 -15.69 12.96
CA TYR A 73 20.47 -14.78 11.82
C TYR A 73 19.24 -13.88 11.69
N VAL A 74 18.03 -14.40 11.92
CA VAL A 74 16.81 -13.64 11.67
C VAL A 74 16.49 -12.73 12.85
N VAL A 75 16.63 -13.22 14.09
CA VAL A 75 16.32 -12.43 15.29
C VAL A 75 17.25 -11.22 15.43
N PRO A 76 18.61 -11.36 15.33
CA PRO A 76 19.49 -10.20 15.37
C PRO A 76 19.19 -9.17 14.28
N ARG A 77 18.80 -9.64 13.09
CA ARG A 77 18.40 -8.75 12.00
C ARG A 77 17.08 -8.03 12.29
N ARG A 78 16.10 -8.72 12.87
CA ARG A 78 14.87 -8.06 13.36
C ARG A 78 15.16 -7.03 14.45
N LEU A 79 16.08 -7.33 15.34
CA LEU A 79 16.53 -6.38 16.37
C LEU A 79 17.22 -5.16 15.76
N SER A 80 18.07 -5.34 14.74
CA SER A 80 18.73 -4.23 14.03
C SER A 80 17.75 -3.25 13.35
N MET A 81 16.50 -3.67 13.15
CA MET A 81 15.43 -2.82 12.59
C MET A 81 14.64 -2.06 13.68
N LYS A 82 15.08 -2.04 14.95
CA LYS A 82 14.39 -1.34 16.04
C LYS A 82 14.18 0.14 15.71
N LYS A 83 15.20 0.84 15.22
CA LYS A 83 15.10 2.27 14.84
C LYS A 83 14.08 2.50 13.72
N ARG A 84 14.03 1.59 12.72
CA ARG A 84 13.01 1.65 11.68
C ARG A 84 11.61 1.57 12.26
N ARG A 85 11.35 0.60 13.16
CA ARG A 85 10.04 0.49 13.83
C ARG A 85 9.67 1.73 14.60
N GLN A 86 10.64 2.29 15.36
CA GLN A 86 10.43 3.55 16.07
C GLN A 86 9.98 4.67 15.14
N LYS A 87 10.62 4.86 13.99
CA LYS A 87 10.20 5.86 12.99
C LYS A 87 8.80 5.61 12.42
N PHE A 88 8.40 4.34 12.27
CA PHE A 88 7.01 4.00 11.88
C PHE A 88 6.02 4.34 13.00
N ASP A 89 6.36 4.03 14.26
CA ASP A 89 5.51 4.34 15.42
C ASP A 89 5.40 5.86 15.62
N GLU A 90 6.50 6.60 15.46
CA GLU A 90 6.51 8.07 15.50
C GLU A 90 5.63 8.66 14.38
N PHE A 91 5.75 8.15 13.16
CA PHE A 91 4.91 8.57 12.04
C PHE A 91 3.42 8.31 12.33
N LYS A 92 3.10 7.12 12.85
CA LYS A 92 1.73 6.77 13.23
C LYS A 92 1.16 7.74 14.25
N ILE A 93 1.92 8.05 15.32
CA ILE A 93 1.48 8.96 16.39
C ILE A 93 1.28 10.39 15.87
N SER A 94 2.17 10.85 14.97
CA SER A 94 2.17 12.25 14.51
C SER A 94 1.20 12.51 13.36
N HIS A 95 0.87 11.51 12.55
CA HIS A 95 0.18 11.72 11.27
C HIS A 95 -1.11 10.93 11.10
N LEU A 96 -1.38 9.90 11.93
CA LEU A 96 -2.61 9.12 11.82
C LEU A 96 -3.56 9.45 12.97
N ASN A 97 -4.77 9.90 12.64
CA ASN A 97 -5.85 10.04 13.61
C ASN A 97 -6.54 8.67 13.76
N ILE A 98 -6.25 7.98 14.87
CA ILE A 98 -6.67 6.60 15.12
C ILE A 98 -7.66 6.59 16.28
N THR A 99 -8.74 5.79 16.21
CA THR A 99 -9.71 5.66 17.30
C THR A 99 -9.03 5.23 18.61
N GLN A 100 -9.47 5.81 19.73
CA GLN A 100 -8.92 5.48 21.06
C GLN A 100 -9.10 4.00 21.40
N LYS A 101 -10.31 3.45 21.10
CA LYS A 101 -10.57 2.03 21.35
C LYS A 101 -9.83 1.17 20.35
N LYS A 102 -9.00 0.26 20.85
CA LYS A 102 -8.35 -0.78 20.08
C LYS A 102 -9.24 -2.02 20.00
N TYR A 103 -9.27 -2.66 18.83
CA TYR A 103 -9.98 -3.90 18.57
C TYR A 103 -8.98 -4.95 18.10
N ILE A 104 -9.05 -6.16 18.65
CA ILE A 104 -8.15 -7.26 18.31
C ILE A 104 -8.85 -8.39 17.53
N SER A 105 -10.17 -8.31 17.38
CA SER A 105 -10.93 -9.29 16.59
C SER A 105 -12.17 -8.63 15.94
N SER A 106 -12.67 -9.26 14.87
CA SER A 106 -13.93 -8.86 14.24
C SER A 106 -15.13 -9.01 15.19
N SER A 107 -15.06 -9.96 16.12
CA SER A 107 -16.09 -10.15 17.16
C SER A 107 -16.17 -8.95 18.11
N GLU A 108 -15.03 -8.39 18.53
CA GLU A 108 -15.01 -7.18 19.35
C GLU A 108 -15.60 -5.97 18.61
N LEU A 109 -15.29 -5.81 17.30
CA LEU A 109 -15.91 -4.79 16.47
C LEU A 109 -17.42 -4.95 16.40
N LYS A 110 -17.94 -6.17 16.28
CA LYS A 110 -19.38 -6.44 16.27
C LYS A 110 -20.07 -6.19 17.60
N MET A 111 -19.42 -6.53 18.72
CA MET A 111 -19.99 -6.31 20.06
C MET A 111 -20.05 -4.83 20.43
N SER A 112 -19.14 -4.01 19.94
CA SER A 112 -19.08 -2.58 20.24
C SER A 112 -18.59 -1.80 19.03
N PRO A 113 -19.40 -1.69 17.97
CA PRO A 113 -18.98 -1.04 16.75
C PRO A 113 -18.73 0.46 16.98
N PRO A 114 -17.73 1.05 16.32
CA PRO A 114 -17.59 2.49 16.29
C PRO A 114 -18.74 3.12 15.52
N VAL A 115 -19.08 4.38 15.85
CA VAL A 115 -20.19 5.12 15.21
C VAL A 115 -19.61 6.11 14.19
N ALA A 116 -20.16 6.08 12.97
CA ALA A 116 -19.84 7.04 11.91
C ALA A 116 -20.99 7.12 10.90
N ASP A 117 -20.99 8.15 10.07
CA ASP A 117 -21.92 8.31 8.95
C ASP A 117 -21.51 7.48 7.75
N ILE A 118 -20.17 7.39 7.52
CA ILE A 118 -19.57 6.62 6.43
C ILE A 118 -18.45 5.74 6.98
N PHE A 119 -18.41 4.51 6.52
CA PHE A 119 -17.28 3.60 6.73
C PHE A 119 -16.62 3.27 5.41
N PHE A 120 -15.29 3.47 5.31
CA PHE A 120 -14.51 3.04 4.18
C PHE A 120 -13.66 1.80 4.53
N ALA A 121 -13.89 0.70 3.83
CA ALA A 121 -12.89 -0.36 3.71
C ALA A 121 -11.77 0.20 2.82
N GLY A 122 -10.64 0.54 3.45
CA GLY A 122 -9.54 1.27 2.79
C GLY A 122 -8.73 0.40 1.85
N SER A 123 -7.70 0.99 1.30
CA SER A 123 -6.83 0.41 0.29
C SER A 123 -5.93 -0.73 0.80
N ASP A 124 -4.99 -1.14 -0.06
CA ASP A 124 -4.06 -2.24 0.06
C ASP A 124 -4.74 -3.61 -0.10
N GLN A 125 -4.02 -4.70 0.17
CA GLN A 125 -4.45 -6.07 -0.09
C GLN A 125 -5.44 -6.59 0.98
N ILE A 126 -6.36 -5.74 1.42
CA ILE A 126 -7.32 -6.11 2.49
C ILE A 126 -8.30 -7.21 2.07
N TRP A 127 -8.54 -7.37 0.76
CA TRP A 127 -9.40 -8.41 0.21
C TRP A 127 -8.64 -9.56 -0.46
N ASN A 128 -7.32 -9.63 -0.27
CA ASN A 128 -6.52 -10.72 -0.84
C ASN A 128 -6.82 -12.06 -0.13
N PRO A 129 -7.48 -13.03 -0.80
CA PRO A 129 -7.93 -14.28 -0.18
C PRO A 129 -6.78 -15.21 0.24
N LEU A 130 -5.56 -14.95 -0.27
CA LEU A 130 -4.36 -15.70 0.10
C LEU A 130 -3.77 -15.23 1.44
N LEU A 131 -4.24 -14.08 1.96
CA LEU A 131 -3.81 -13.51 3.24
C LEU A 131 -4.92 -13.63 4.29
N PRO A 132 -4.58 -13.63 5.60
CA PRO A 132 -5.59 -13.70 6.66
C PRO A 132 -6.62 -12.57 6.60
N ASN A 133 -6.19 -11.35 6.27
CA ASN A 133 -7.05 -10.17 6.16
C ASN A 133 -8.15 -10.31 5.09
N GLY A 134 -7.88 -10.97 3.95
CA GLY A 134 -8.89 -11.25 2.93
C GLY A 134 -9.95 -12.28 3.33
N LYS A 135 -9.81 -12.88 4.52
CA LYS A 135 -10.78 -13.80 5.13
C LYS A 135 -11.43 -13.20 6.38
N ASP A 136 -11.00 -12.02 6.80
CA ASP A 136 -11.48 -11.36 8.02
C ASP A 136 -12.68 -10.46 7.71
N PRO A 137 -13.88 -10.75 8.31
CA PRO A 137 -15.09 -9.96 8.09
C PRO A 137 -14.95 -8.47 8.41
N ALA A 138 -14.01 -8.09 9.28
CA ALA A 138 -13.78 -6.70 9.64
C ALA A 138 -13.41 -5.83 8.43
N PHE A 139 -12.58 -6.35 7.51
CA PHE A 139 -12.21 -5.62 6.28
C PHE A 139 -13.30 -5.59 5.21
N PHE A 140 -14.39 -6.30 5.45
CA PHE A 140 -15.63 -6.23 4.67
C PHE A 140 -16.75 -5.47 5.40
N LEU A 141 -16.44 -4.69 6.44
CA LEU A 141 -17.38 -3.86 7.19
C LEU A 141 -18.58 -4.64 7.77
N ASP A 142 -18.41 -5.94 8.06
CA ASP A 142 -19.49 -6.80 8.56
C ASP A 142 -19.95 -6.45 10.00
N PHE A 143 -19.24 -5.57 10.66
CA PHE A 143 -19.59 -5.00 11.98
C PHE A 143 -20.46 -3.73 11.90
N VAL A 144 -20.60 -3.12 10.73
CA VAL A 144 -21.31 -1.86 10.55
C VAL A 144 -22.82 -2.13 10.50
N ALA A 145 -23.55 -1.47 11.39
CA ALA A 145 -25.01 -1.54 11.44
C ALA A 145 -25.67 -0.80 10.25
N ASN A 146 -26.96 -1.03 10.06
CA ASN A 146 -27.75 -0.29 9.07
C ASN A 146 -27.84 1.20 9.43
N GLY A 147 -27.95 2.05 8.42
CA GLY A 147 -28.05 3.51 8.60
C GLY A 147 -26.71 4.25 8.50
N SER A 148 -25.62 3.55 8.21
CA SER A 148 -24.35 4.16 7.82
C SER A 148 -23.96 3.68 6.42
N ILE A 149 -23.39 4.55 5.61
CA ILE A 149 -22.89 4.18 4.27
C ILE A 149 -21.66 3.30 4.41
N LYS A 150 -21.67 2.18 3.69
CA LYS A 150 -20.57 1.23 3.58
C LYS A 150 -19.93 1.35 2.21
N ALA A 151 -18.73 1.88 2.15
CA ALA A 151 -17.99 2.04 0.91
C ALA A 151 -16.63 1.36 0.96
N SER A 152 -16.08 0.96 -0.17
CA SER A 152 -14.67 0.62 -0.27
C SER A 152 -13.93 1.69 -1.07
N TYR A 153 -12.65 1.86 -0.80
CA TYR A 153 -11.79 2.72 -1.60
C TYR A 153 -10.47 2.02 -1.91
N ALA A 154 -10.25 1.70 -3.18
CA ALA A 154 -9.03 1.06 -3.68
C ALA A 154 -8.67 -0.25 -2.95
N ALA A 155 -9.67 -1.00 -2.48
CA ALA A 155 -9.45 -2.32 -1.94
C ALA A 155 -8.88 -3.25 -3.03
N SER A 156 -7.93 -4.14 -2.68
CA SER A 156 -7.23 -4.97 -3.64
C SER A 156 -7.36 -6.45 -3.30
N PHE A 157 -7.74 -7.24 -4.29
CA PHE A 157 -7.68 -8.69 -4.23
C PHE A 157 -6.26 -9.21 -4.51
N SER A 158 -5.51 -8.52 -5.36
CA SER A 158 -4.16 -8.92 -5.80
C SER A 158 -4.06 -10.37 -6.32
N VAL A 159 -5.15 -10.95 -6.73
CA VAL A 159 -5.28 -12.28 -7.36
C VAL A 159 -6.16 -12.17 -8.60
N LYS A 160 -6.09 -13.16 -9.47
CA LYS A 160 -6.95 -13.24 -10.66
C LYS A 160 -8.29 -13.91 -10.38
N GLU A 161 -8.34 -14.77 -9.36
CA GLU A 161 -9.53 -15.54 -8.99
C GLU A 161 -9.60 -15.72 -7.47
N ILE A 162 -10.83 -15.80 -6.96
CA ILE A 162 -11.08 -16.14 -5.56
C ILE A 162 -11.19 -17.65 -5.44
N PRO A 163 -10.53 -18.29 -4.45
CA PRO A 163 -10.73 -19.70 -4.12
C PRO A 163 -12.20 -20.05 -3.94
N MET A 164 -12.62 -21.22 -4.47
CA MET A 164 -14.02 -21.62 -4.51
C MET A 164 -14.68 -21.58 -3.12
N GLU A 165 -13.97 -22.02 -2.10
CA GLU A 165 -14.45 -22.08 -0.71
C GLU A 165 -14.69 -20.70 -0.08
N LEU A 166 -14.16 -19.62 -0.66
CA LEU A 166 -14.32 -18.26 -0.15
C LEU A 166 -15.34 -17.43 -0.96
N LYS A 167 -15.76 -17.90 -2.13
CA LYS A 167 -16.63 -17.13 -3.03
C LYS A 167 -17.94 -16.71 -2.37
N GLU A 168 -18.65 -17.62 -1.73
CA GLU A 168 -19.97 -17.34 -1.13
C GLU A 168 -19.86 -16.38 0.06
N SER A 169 -18.84 -16.55 0.92
CA SER A 169 -18.63 -15.64 2.05
C SER A 169 -18.27 -14.22 1.59
N ILE A 170 -17.33 -14.09 0.65
CA ILE A 170 -16.92 -12.80 0.11
C ILE A 170 -18.07 -12.11 -0.63
N LYS A 171 -18.84 -12.87 -1.42
CA LYS A 171 -20.05 -12.35 -2.08
C LYS A 171 -21.04 -11.79 -1.07
N LYS A 172 -21.37 -12.56 -0.02
CA LYS A 172 -22.28 -12.11 1.03
C LYS A 172 -21.83 -10.81 1.69
N TYR A 173 -20.53 -10.66 1.95
CA TYR A 173 -20.00 -9.43 2.52
C TYR A 173 -20.11 -8.26 1.56
N LEU A 174 -19.71 -8.44 0.30
CA LEU A 174 -19.69 -7.37 -0.70
C LEU A 174 -21.09 -6.90 -1.11
N GLN A 175 -22.10 -7.75 -1.02
CA GLN A 175 -23.50 -7.37 -1.28
C GLN A 175 -24.05 -6.36 -0.28
N ASN A 176 -23.40 -6.16 0.87
CA ASN A 176 -23.77 -5.18 1.88
C ASN A 176 -23.09 -3.81 1.70
N PHE A 177 -22.28 -3.65 0.67
CA PHE A 177 -21.68 -2.35 0.36
C PHE A 177 -22.62 -1.50 -0.50
N ASP A 178 -22.74 -0.22 -0.16
CA ASP A 178 -23.46 0.75 -0.96
C ASP A 178 -22.61 1.22 -2.15
N PHE A 179 -21.28 1.28 -1.96
CA PHE A 179 -20.33 1.67 -2.99
C PHE A 179 -19.08 0.76 -2.97
N VAL A 180 -18.72 0.23 -4.13
CA VAL A 180 -17.53 -0.64 -4.26
C VAL A 180 -16.53 -0.02 -5.20
N ALA A 181 -15.32 0.27 -4.70
CA ALA A 181 -14.20 0.69 -5.55
C ALA A 181 -12.95 -0.12 -5.24
N VAL A 182 -12.32 -0.62 -6.30
CA VAL A 182 -11.12 -1.46 -6.26
C VAL A 182 -9.94 -0.74 -6.92
N ARG A 183 -8.72 -1.15 -6.57
CA ARG A 183 -7.50 -0.49 -7.05
C ARG A 183 -7.10 -0.91 -8.46
N GLU A 184 -7.26 -2.17 -8.79
CA GLU A 184 -6.83 -2.75 -10.05
C GLU A 184 -7.99 -3.16 -10.97
N PRO A 185 -7.91 -2.89 -12.29
CA PRO A 185 -8.91 -3.34 -13.27
C PRO A 185 -9.12 -4.85 -13.26
N SER A 186 -8.07 -5.63 -12.99
CA SER A 186 -8.15 -7.10 -12.89
C SER A 186 -9.08 -7.62 -11.79
N ALA A 187 -9.52 -6.75 -10.87
CA ALA A 187 -10.53 -7.09 -9.86
C ALA A 187 -11.97 -7.03 -10.39
N ILE A 188 -12.24 -6.31 -11.49
CA ILE A 188 -13.61 -6.17 -12.03
C ILE A 188 -14.21 -7.51 -12.45
N PRO A 189 -13.54 -8.38 -13.21
CA PRO A 189 -14.08 -9.72 -13.54
C PRO A 189 -14.39 -10.56 -12.29
N ILE A 190 -13.63 -10.39 -11.21
CA ILE A 190 -13.90 -11.09 -9.93
C ILE A 190 -15.24 -10.61 -9.36
N LEU A 191 -15.47 -9.29 -9.32
CA LEU A 191 -16.70 -8.69 -8.80
C LEU A 191 -17.91 -9.04 -9.65
N GLU A 192 -17.78 -9.02 -10.98
CA GLU A 192 -18.83 -9.46 -11.92
C GLU A 192 -19.23 -10.94 -11.68
N ASN A 193 -18.24 -11.83 -11.51
CA ASN A 193 -18.48 -13.25 -11.18
C ASN A 193 -19.19 -13.43 -9.83
N LEU A 194 -19.00 -12.51 -8.88
CA LEU A 194 -19.70 -12.45 -7.61
C LEU A 194 -21.07 -11.74 -7.71
N LYS A 195 -21.45 -11.24 -8.89
CA LYS A 195 -22.67 -10.46 -9.14
C LYS A 195 -22.72 -9.13 -8.36
N ILE A 196 -21.57 -8.52 -8.12
CA ILE A 196 -21.43 -7.17 -7.59
C ILE A 196 -21.41 -6.22 -8.78
N LYS A 197 -22.39 -5.34 -8.85
CA LYS A 197 -22.57 -4.37 -9.95
C LYS A 197 -21.95 -3.01 -9.57
N ASP A 198 -21.77 -2.16 -10.56
CA ASP A 198 -21.39 -0.74 -10.41
C ASP A 198 -20.09 -0.52 -9.63
N ALA A 199 -19.19 -1.50 -9.67
CA ALA A 199 -17.88 -1.38 -9.05
C ALA A 199 -16.96 -0.47 -9.90
N GLU A 200 -16.27 0.46 -9.25
CA GLU A 200 -15.38 1.40 -9.90
C GLU A 200 -13.90 1.03 -9.70
N VAL A 201 -13.06 1.43 -10.67
CA VAL A 201 -11.60 1.32 -10.53
C VAL A 201 -11.04 2.70 -10.20
N VAL A 202 -10.42 2.81 -9.02
CA VAL A 202 -9.86 4.05 -8.50
C VAL A 202 -8.34 3.93 -8.29
N VAL A 203 -7.65 5.07 -8.17
CA VAL A 203 -6.22 5.07 -7.85
C VAL A 203 -5.99 4.70 -6.38
N ASP A 204 -4.79 4.17 -6.08
CA ASP A 204 -4.35 4.03 -4.69
C ASP A 204 -4.44 5.39 -3.97
N PRO A 205 -4.81 5.44 -2.68
CA PRO A 205 -4.94 6.68 -1.93
C PRO A 205 -3.72 7.61 -2.01
N VAL A 206 -2.51 7.09 -2.19
CA VAL A 206 -1.31 7.92 -2.28
C VAL A 206 -1.35 8.93 -3.44
N PHE A 207 -2.17 8.69 -4.47
CA PHE A 207 -2.39 9.61 -5.58
C PHE A 207 -3.49 10.66 -5.33
N LEU A 208 -4.23 10.58 -4.22
CA LEU A 208 -5.21 11.60 -3.85
C LEU A 208 -4.55 12.88 -3.38
N LEU A 209 -3.34 12.77 -2.84
CA LEU A 209 -2.48 13.86 -2.42
C LEU A 209 -1.50 14.20 -3.55
N ASP A 210 -1.13 15.45 -3.69
CA ASP A 210 -0.19 15.90 -4.69
C ASP A 210 1.28 15.82 -4.21
N SER A 211 2.21 16.25 -5.06
CA SER A 211 3.64 16.21 -4.73
C SER A 211 4.01 17.19 -3.61
N GLU A 212 3.29 18.30 -3.47
CA GLU A 212 3.49 19.31 -2.44
C GLU A 212 3.12 18.75 -1.07
N ASP A 213 1.94 18.12 -0.93
CA ASP A 213 1.51 17.44 0.29
C ASP A 213 2.57 16.42 0.77
N TRP A 214 3.10 15.63 -0.16
CA TRP A 214 4.12 14.63 0.16
C TRP A 214 5.48 15.26 0.47
N ASN A 215 5.80 16.42 -0.11
CA ASN A 215 7.03 17.15 0.15
C ASN A 215 7.09 17.71 1.58
N GLU A 216 5.94 18.08 2.15
CA GLU A 216 5.85 18.59 3.53
C GLU A 216 6.33 17.58 4.57
N ILE A 217 6.09 16.29 4.32
CA ILE A 217 6.45 15.24 5.26
C ILE A 217 7.69 14.43 4.85
N ALA A 218 8.18 14.58 3.62
CA ALA A 218 9.36 13.88 3.15
C ALA A 218 10.64 14.38 3.82
N SER A 219 11.44 13.49 4.39
CA SER A 219 12.78 13.84 4.86
C SER A 219 13.76 14.02 3.69
N SER A 220 14.88 14.71 3.92
CA SER A 220 15.94 14.88 2.91
C SER A 220 17.26 14.29 3.41
N PRO A 221 17.37 12.97 3.53
CA PRO A 221 18.45 12.34 4.27
C PRO A 221 19.80 12.35 3.53
N ILE A 222 19.82 12.48 2.20
CA ILE A 222 21.04 12.29 1.39
C ILE A 222 21.09 13.30 0.24
N LYS A 223 22.22 13.99 0.11
CA LYS A 223 22.45 15.01 -0.95
C LYS A 223 23.15 14.45 -2.20
N GLU A 224 23.77 13.28 -2.11
CA GLU A 224 24.51 12.69 -3.22
C GLU A 224 23.55 12.09 -4.27
N LYS A 225 24.02 11.97 -5.51
CA LYS A 225 23.30 11.25 -6.58
C LYS A 225 23.37 9.74 -6.35
N TYR A 226 22.25 9.06 -6.47
CA TYR A 226 22.17 7.60 -6.27
C TYR A 226 21.09 6.94 -7.12
N ILE A 227 21.32 5.67 -7.40
CA ILE A 227 20.30 4.72 -7.85
C ILE A 227 19.64 4.18 -6.59
N LEU A 228 18.33 4.38 -6.44
CA LEU A 228 17.60 3.79 -5.33
C LEU A 228 17.20 2.34 -5.64
N VAL A 229 17.50 1.44 -4.72
CA VAL A 229 17.07 0.05 -4.77
C VAL A 229 16.14 -0.23 -3.60
N TYR A 230 14.90 -0.65 -3.91
CA TYR A 230 13.97 -1.18 -2.92
C TYR A 230 13.42 -2.52 -3.40
N ASP A 231 14.04 -3.60 -2.93
CA ASP A 231 13.74 -4.98 -3.32
C ASP A 231 13.23 -5.78 -2.12
N GLN A 232 12.07 -6.42 -2.29
CA GLN A 232 11.39 -7.18 -1.25
C GLN A 232 11.68 -8.70 -1.32
N GLU A 233 12.40 -9.18 -2.36
CA GLU A 233 12.57 -10.63 -2.62
C GLU A 233 14.01 -11.06 -2.80
N ASN A 234 14.99 -10.16 -2.80
CA ASN A 234 16.38 -10.42 -3.21
C ASN A 234 16.47 -10.86 -4.69
N ASN A 235 15.88 -10.05 -5.57
CA ASN A 235 15.79 -10.32 -7.00
C ASN A 235 17.17 -10.22 -7.68
N LYS A 236 17.65 -11.32 -8.26
CA LYS A 236 18.97 -11.39 -8.91
C LYS A 236 19.06 -10.46 -10.12
N LEU A 237 18.01 -10.40 -10.96
CA LEU A 237 17.97 -9.54 -12.14
C LEU A 237 18.08 -8.06 -11.76
N LEU A 238 17.35 -7.63 -10.73
CA LEU A 238 17.42 -6.26 -10.20
C LEU A 238 18.85 -5.94 -9.74
N LYS A 239 19.49 -6.83 -8.97
CA LYS A 239 20.88 -6.66 -8.54
C LYS A 239 21.84 -6.52 -9.72
N ASP A 240 21.76 -7.41 -10.70
CA ASP A 240 22.67 -7.41 -11.87
C ASP A 240 22.52 -6.11 -12.67
N ILE A 241 21.28 -5.64 -12.85
CA ILE A 241 20.99 -4.37 -13.53
C ILE A 241 21.51 -3.16 -12.71
N ALA A 242 21.30 -3.14 -11.40
CA ALA A 242 21.81 -2.06 -10.55
C ALA A 242 23.33 -1.94 -10.65
N LEU A 243 24.05 -3.05 -10.63
CA LEU A 243 25.51 -3.07 -10.78
C LEU A 243 25.96 -2.62 -12.18
N LYS A 244 25.25 -3.00 -13.25
CA LYS A 244 25.54 -2.51 -14.61
C LYS A 244 25.36 -0.99 -14.70
N LEU A 245 24.27 -0.44 -14.17
CA LEU A 245 24.02 1.01 -14.15
C LEU A 245 25.06 1.76 -13.32
N LYS A 246 25.40 1.25 -12.12
CA LYS A 246 26.47 1.82 -11.29
C LYS A 246 27.77 1.95 -12.08
N LYS A 247 28.22 0.87 -12.75
CA LYS A 247 29.44 0.86 -13.54
C LYS A 247 29.39 1.81 -14.74
N LYS A 248 28.23 1.81 -15.46
CA LYS A 248 28.05 2.61 -16.68
C LYS A 248 28.04 4.11 -16.42
N TYR A 249 27.38 4.53 -15.32
CA TYR A 249 27.13 5.94 -15.05
C TYR A 249 27.93 6.50 -13.87
N ASN A 250 28.75 5.69 -13.23
CA ASN A 250 29.54 6.06 -12.04
C ASN A 250 28.70 6.68 -10.93
N VAL A 251 27.53 6.07 -10.62
CA VAL A 251 26.56 6.54 -9.62
C VAL A 251 26.46 5.50 -8.51
N LYS A 252 26.42 5.94 -7.24
CA LYS A 252 26.28 5.04 -6.09
C LYS A 252 24.93 4.31 -6.08
N ILE A 253 24.91 3.10 -5.53
CA ILE A 253 23.69 2.37 -5.22
C ILE A 253 23.35 2.61 -3.76
N LEU A 254 22.13 3.11 -3.51
CA LEU A 254 21.54 3.20 -2.19
C LEU A 254 20.40 2.17 -2.09
N ALA A 255 20.46 1.31 -1.09
CA ALA A 255 19.43 0.29 -0.87
C ALA A 255 18.67 0.53 0.45
N ILE A 256 17.35 0.49 0.37
CA ILE A 256 16.49 0.36 1.56
C ILE A 256 16.41 -1.15 1.87
N GLU A 257 17.16 -1.59 2.88
CA GLU A 257 17.20 -3.00 3.24
C GLU A 257 15.89 -3.46 3.90
N THR A 258 15.47 -4.64 3.51
CA THR A 258 14.41 -5.42 4.16
C THR A 258 15.05 -6.51 5.05
N LEU A 259 14.41 -7.65 5.16
CA LEU A 259 15.02 -8.83 5.81
C LEU A 259 16.21 -9.40 5.02
N TYR A 260 16.33 -9.07 3.73
CA TYR A 260 17.41 -9.51 2.86
C TYR A 260 18.54 -8.47 2.83
N PRO A 261 19.81 -8.87 3.11
CA PRO A 261 20.95 -7.98 3.00
C PRO A 261 21.28 -7.67 1.54
N MET A 262 21.48 -6.38 1.26
CA MET A 262 21.87 -5.90 -0.07
C MET A 262 23.34 -5.49 -0.07
N SER A 263 24.26 -6.47 0.15
CA SER A 263 25.70 -6.22 0.27
C SER A 263 26.36 -5.60 -0.97
N PHE A 264 25.67 -5.60 -2.12
CA PHE A 264 26.14 -5.00 -3.36
C PHE A 264 25.94 -3.47 -3.40
N ALA A 265 25.12 -2.91 -2.49
CA ALA A 265 24.88 -1.47 -2.42
C ALA A 265 25.99 -0.74 -1.64
N ASP A 266 26.30 0.48 -2.07
CA ASP A 266 27.30 1.35 -1.41
C ASP A 266 26.76 1.91 -0.09
N ILE A 267 25.48 2.26 -0.08
CA ILE A 267 24.78 2.78 1.09
C ILE A 267 23.59 1.86 1.39
N ARG A 268 23.54 1.38 2.63
CA ARG A 268 22.50 0.44 3.06
C ARG A 268 21.74 1.01 4.24
N LEU A 269 20.45 1.32 4.05
CA LEU A 269 19.59 1.89 5.08
C LEU A 269 18.66 0.80 5.64
N ARG A 270 18.87 0.46 6.90
CA ARG A 270 18.04 -0.50 7.66
C ARG A 270 16.98 0.19 8.49
N ASP A 271 17.19 1.44 8.79
CA ASP A 271 16.38 2.26 9.70
C ASP A 271 15.53 3.32 9.00
N ALA A 272 15.37 3.23 7.68
CA ALA A 272 14.50 4.13 6.94
C ALA A 272 13.03 4.02 7.42
N GLY A 273 12.44 5.13 7.84
CA GLY A 273 11.03 5.28 8.17
C GLY A 273 10.20 5.74 6.97
N PRO A 274 8.87 5.98 7.16
CA PRO A 274 7.99 6.45 6.07
C PRO A 274 8.46 7.76 5.43
N GLN A 275 8.86 8.74 6.21
CA GLN A 275 9.36 10.03 5.74
C GLN A 275 10.68 9.90 4.97
N ASP A 276 11.58 9.01 5.43
CA ASP A 276 12.83 8.71 4.73
C ASP A 276 12.55 8.04 3.38
N PHE A 277 11.59 7.12 3.33
CA PHE A 277 11.20 6.44 2.09
C PHE A 277 10.76 7.44 1.02
N LEU A 278 9.93 8.43 1.39
CA LEU A 278 9.50 9.50 0.51
C LEU A 278 10.69 10.33 0.01
N GLY A 279 11.54 10.81 0.94
CA GLY A 279 12.69 11.62 0.61
C GLY A 279 13.72 10.91 -0.26
N LEU A 280 13.92 9.60 -0.04
CA LEU A 280 14.82 8.79 -0.84
C LEU A 280 14.32 8.60 -2.27
N ILE A 281 13.02 8.41 -2.48
CA ILE A 281 12.45 8.35 -3.84
C ILE A 281 12.51 9.71 -4.51
N LYS A 282 12.14 10.79 -3.80
CA LYS A 282 12.17 12.16 -4.31
C LYS A 282 13.55 12.57 -4.82
N ASN A 283 14.62 12.13 -4.17
CA ASN A 283 15.98 12.60 -4.46
C ASN A 283 16.83 11.62 -5.30
N CYS A 284 16.33 10.43 -5.64
CA CYS A 284 17.08 9.49 -6.46
C CYS A 284 17.17 9.94 -7.94
N GLU A 285 18.20 9.47 -8.66
CA GLU A 285 18.28 9.61 -10.12
C GLU A 285 17.29 8.65 -10.80
N ILE A 286 17.22 7.41 -10.30
CA ILE A 286 16.30 6.38 -10.79
C ILE A 286 16.00 5.40 -9.67
N CYS A 287 14.78 4.84 -9.69
CA CYS A 287 14.35 3.81 -8.76
C CYS A 287 14.27 2.43 -9.43
N LEU A 288 14.89 1.42 -8.83
CA LEU A 288 14.79 0.03 -9.21
C LEU A 288 14.03 -0.73 -8.12
N THR A 289 12.87 -1.30 -8.46
CA THR A 289 12.00 -1.84 -7.42
C THR A 289 11.07 -2.95 -7.91
N ASN A 290 10.56 -3.76 -6.97
CA ASN A 290 9.44 -4.69 -7.12
C ASN A 290 8.27 -4.32 -6.19
N SER A 291 8.16 -3.03 -5.81
CA SER A 291 7.14 -2.51 -4.91
C SER A 291 6.18 -1.58 -5.63
N PHE A 292 4.88 -1.85 -5.51
CA PHE A 292 3.82 -1.00 -6.04
C PHE A 292 3.94 0.46 -5.55
N HIS A 293 4.05 0.67 -4.24
CA HIS A 293 4.10 2.02 -3.68
C HIS A 293 5.40 2.76 -4.03
N CYS A 294 6.51 2.04 -4.23
CA CYS A 294 7.74 2.68 -4.71
C CYS A 294 7.56 3.23 -6.13
N ILE A 295 6.86 2.50 -7.02
CA ILE A 295 6.47 2.98 -8.34
C ILE A 295 5.50 4.16 -8.22
N SER A 296 4.48 4.06 -7.36
CA SER A 296 3.49 5.13 -7.17
C SER A 296 4.14 6.43 -6.73
N PHE A 297 5.05 6.40 -5.75
CA PHE A 297 5.79 7.59 -5.35
C PHE A 297 6.80 8.07 -6.39
N SER A 298 7.38 7.16 -7.19
CA SER A 298 8.20 7.57 -8.34
C SER A 298 7.37 8.35 -9.36
N LEU A 299 6.13 7.95 -9.63
CA LEU A 299 5.19 8.68 -10.48
C LEU A 299 4.82 10.04 -9.89
N ILE A 300 4.48 10.12 -8.59
CA ILE A 300 4.13 11.36 -7.89
C ILE A 300 5.29 12.37 -7.93
N PHE A 301 6.52 11.93 -7.63
CA PHE A 301 7.71 12.78 -7.65
C PHE A 301 8.37 12.93 -9.03
N ARG A 302 7.72 12.43 -10.10
CA ARG A 302 8.21 12.47 -11.49
C ARG A 302 9.63 11.92 -11.63
N LYS A 303 9.90 10.78 -11.01
CA LYS A 303 11.20 10.07 -11.07
C LYS A 303 11.16 8.92 -12.07
N SER A 304 12.27 8.70 -12.74
CA SER A 304 12.45 7.49 -13.56
C SER A 304 12.51 6.26 -12.67
N PHE A 305 11.95 5.17 -13.16
CA PHE A 305 11.96 3.89 -12.44
C PHE A 305 11.94 2.71 -13.42
N TYR A 306 12.28 1.53 -12.88
CA TYR A 306 12.04 0.25 -13.52
C TYR A 306 11.44 -0.74 -12.54
N LEU A 307 10.44 -1.48 -13.01
CA LEU A 307 9.76 -2.55 -12.30
C LEU A 307 10.43 -3.89 -12.60
N PHE A 308 10.74 -4.63 -11.55
CA PHE A 308 11.13 -6.03 -11.59
C PHE A 308 9.99 -6.87 -11.01
N LYS A 309 9.40 -7.77 -11.79
CA LYS A 309 8.28 -8.57 -11.31
C LYS A 309 8.67 -9.43 -10.10
N ARG A 310 7.74 -9.60 -9.17
CA ARG A 310 7.90 -10.53 -8.05
C ARG A 310 7.76 -11.96 -8.55
N THR A 311 8.62 -12.84 -8.04
CA THR A 311 8.71 -14.24 -8.47
C THR A 311 8.16 -15.23 -7.43
N HIS A 312 8.13 -14.84 -6.15
CA HIS A 312 7.69 -15.72 -5.06
C HIS A 312 6.18 -15.68 -4.82
N LEU A 313 5.52 -14.61 -5.21
CA LEU A 313 4.07 -14.42 -5.08
C LEU A 313 3.56 -13.75 -6.36
N ASP A 314 2.50 -14.28 -6.95
CA ASP A 314 1.85 -13.63 -8.11
C ASP A 314 0.95 -12.49 -7.64
N VAL A 315 1.56 -11.39 -7.24
CA VAL A 315 0.92 -10.12 -6.81
C VAL A 315 1.31 -8.98 -7.75
N ASN A 316 1.64 -9.31 -9.00
CA ASN A 316 2.16 -8.36 -9.97
C ASN A 316 1.05 -7.56 -10.69
N SER A 317 -0.19 -8.08 -10.77
CA SER A 317 -1.29 -7.50 -11.53
C SER A 317 -1.47 -6.00 -11.28
N ARG A 318 -1.54 -5.58 -10.02
CA ARG A 318 -1.71 -4.16 -9.65
C ARG A 318 -0.60 -3.22 -10.17
N MET A 319 0.62 -3.74 -10.33
CA MET A 319 1.75 -2.97 -10.86
C MET A 319 1.70 -2.95 -12.39
N THR A 320 1.48 -4.11 -13.00
CA THR A 320 1.37 -4.23 -14.46
C THR A 320 0.16 -3.49 -15.01
N ASP A 321 -1.01 -3.60 -14.37
CA ASP A 321 -2.24 -2.89 -14.73
C ASP A 321 -2.04 -1.36 -14.69
N LEU A 322 -1.34 -0.86 -13.65
CA LEU A 322 -1.02 0.58 -13.57
C LEU A 322 -0.10 1.03 -14.70
N LEU A 323 0.97 0.27 -14.97
CA LEU A 323 1.93 0.61 -16.01
C LEU A 323 1.33 0.46 -17.42
N GLU A 324 0.47 -0.51 -17.64
CA GLU A 324 -0.27 -0.68 -18.90
C GLU A 324 -1.21 0.51 -19.14
N TYR A 325 -2.00 0.90 -18.13
CA TYR A 325 -2.86 2.08 -18.21
C TYR A 325 -2.10 3.37 -18.54
N LEU A 326 -0.87 3.51 -18.01
CA LEU A 326 -0.03 4.69 -18.23
C LEU A 326 0.84 4.59 -19.51
N ASN A 327 0.74 3.52 -20.29
CA ASN A 327 1.60 3.22 -21.44
C ASN A 327 3.08 3.14 -21.09
N LEU A 328 3.40 2.55 -19.92
CA LEU A 328 4.75 2.41 -19.36
C LEU A 328 5.20 0.94 -19.27
N THR A 329 4.73 0.08 -20.18
CA THR A 329 5.10 -1.35 -20.19
C THR A 329 6.58 -1.57 -20.48
N ASP A 330 7.24 -0.61 -21.14
CA ASP A 330 8.69 -0.56 -21.35
C ASP A 330 9.50 -0.41 -20.05
N ARG A 331 8.87 -0.03 -18.95
CA ARG A 331 9.48 0.05 -17.61
C ARG A 331 9.48 -1.28 -16.86
N VAL A 332 8.86 -2.31 -17.41
CA VAL A 332 8.88 -3.66 -16.83
C VAL A 332 10.08 -4.42 -17.37
N ILE A 333 10.99 -4.80 -16.47
CA ILE A 333 12.21 -5.53 -16.83
C ILE A 333 11.97 -7.03 -16.68
N ASN A 334 12.14 -7.76 -17.76
CA ASN A 334 11.94 -9.21 -17.83
C ASN A 334 13.25 -9.97 -17.91
N ASP A 335 14.29 -9.39 -18.54
CA ASP A 335 15.61 -10.02 -18.64
C ASP A 335 16.78 -9.00 -18.68
N ASN A 336 18.00 -9.53 -18.71
CA ASN A 336 19.24 -8.76 -18.73
C ASN A 336 19.54 -8.05 -20.09
N LYS A 337 18.76 -8.34 -21.12
CA LYS A 337 18.92 -7.76 -22.47
C LYS A 337 18.07 -6.50 -22.64
N ASP A 338 17.12 -6.27 -21.75
CA ASP A 338 16.29 -5.08 -21.78
C ASP A 338 17.16 -3.81 -21.73
N LYS A 339 16.81 -2.86 -22.59
CA LYS A 339 17.54 -1.58 -22.67
C LYS A 339 17.20 -0.69 -21.48
N ILE A 340 18.11 -0.61 -20.52
CA ILE A 340 17.98 0.22 -19.34
C ILE A 340 18.99 1.37 -19.37
N ASN A 341 18.52 2.57 -19.03
CA ASN A 341 19.35 3.77 -18.94
C ASN A 341 18.85 4.68 -17.82
N LEU A 342 19.60 5.75 -17.52
CA LEU A 342 19.20 6.78 -16.56
C LEU A 342 18.37 7.91 -17.21
N SER A 343 17.85 7.72 -18.44
CA SER A 343 17.04 8.76 -19.08
C SER A 343 15.81 9.08 -18.24
N LYS A 344 15.48 10.35 -18.20
CA LYS A 344 14.26 10.81 -17.53
C LYS A 344 13.05 10.27 -18.29
N LEU A 345 12.04 9.85 -17.53
CA LEU A 345 10.75 9.50 -18.08
C LEU A 345 10.06 10.79 -18.56
N ASP A 346 9.47 10.73 -19.74
CA ASP A 346 8.60 11.80 -20.22
C ASP A 346 7.23 11.72 -19.50
N TYR A 347 6.95 12.71 -18.69
CA TYR A 347 5.73 12.81 -17.90
C TYR A 347 4.59 13.56 -18.60
N GLY A 348 4.76 14.00 -19.85
CA GLY A 348 3.73 14.76 -20.57
C GLY A 348 2.43 13.98 -20.75
N ASN A 349 2.50 12.81 -21.37
CA ASN A 349 1.32 11.94 -21.57
C ASN A 349 0.95 11.15 -20.30
N VAL A 350 1.95 10.65 -19.59
CA VAL A 350 1.78 9.91 -18.34
C VAL A 350 1.00 10.75 -17.30
N GLY A 351 1.38 12.04 -17.15
CA GLY A 351 0.68 12.95 -16.26
C GLY A 351 -0.79 13.10 -16.62
N LYS A 352 -1.12 13.35 -17.90
CA LYS A 352 -2.51 13.47 -18.35
C LYS A 352 -3.37 12.25 -18.06
N LEU A 353 -2.84 11.04 -18.28
CA LEU A 353 -3.56 9.80 -18.00
C LEU A 353 -3.76 9.61 -16.49
N LEU A 354 -2.72 9.87 -15.70
CA LEU A 354 -2.78 9.76 -14.25
C LEU A 354 -3.78 10.77 -13.67
N ASP A 355 -3.73 12.04 -14.08
CA ASP A 355 -4.63 13.10 -13.64
C ASP A 355 -6.09 12.78 -13.93
N LYS A 356 -6.37 12.23 -15.12
CA LYS A 356 -7.72 11.78 -15.49
C LYS A 356 -8.25 10.73 -14.50
N ARG A 357 -7.42 9.75 -14.16
CA ARG A 357 -7.81 8.68 -13.23
C ARG A 357 -7.92 9.17 -11.79
N ILE A 358 -7.04 10.09 -11.38
CA ILE A 358 -7.12 10.76 -10.06
C ILE A 358 -8.44 11.54 -9.97
N LEU A 359 -8.82 12.30 -10.99
CA LEU A 359 -10.06 13.08 -11.00
C LEU A 359 -11.29 12.15 -10.89
N SER A 360 -11.34 11.06 -11.64
CA SER A 360 -12.41 10.05 -11.51
C SER A 360 -12.48 9.50 -10.09
N SER A 361 -11.34 9.17 -9.49
CA SER A 361 -11.27 8.64 -8.13
C SER A 361 -11.72 9.65 -7.07
N LYS A 362 -11.39 10.93 -7.24
CA LYS A 362 -11.88 12.02 -6.38
C LYS A 362 -13.40 12.22 -6.54
N ASN A 363 -13.94 12.05 -7.74
CA ASN A 363 -15.39 12.12 -7.98
C ASN A 363 -16.13 10.95 -7.30
N TYR A 364 -15.58 9.74 -7.33
CA TYR A 364 -16.12 8.61 -6.58
C TYR A 364 -16.29 8.95 -5.09
N ILE A 365 -15.25 9.46 -4.44
CA ILE A 365 -15.33 9.86 -3.01
C ILE A 365 -16.38 10.94 -2.80
N LYS A 366 -16.47 11.93 -3.70
CA LYS A 366 -17.49 13.00 -3.62
C LYS A 366 -18.89 12.42 -3.71
N ASN A 367 -19.15 11.46 -4.60
CA ASN A 367 -20.44 10.79 -4.72
C ASN A 367 -20.84 10.09 -3.43
N VAL A 368 -19.92 9.33 -2.81
CA VAL A 368 -20.17 8.69 -1.51
C VAL A 368 -20.52 9.71 -0.43
N ILE A 369 -19.79 10.82 -0.35
CA ILE A 369 -20.01 11.90 0.61
C ILE A 369 -21.37 12.60 0.37
N TYR A 370 -21.73 12.89 -0.88
CA TYR A 370 -22.99 13.53 -1.23
C TYR A 370 -24.19 12.65 -0.88
N THR A 371 -24.13 11.35 -1.15
CA THR A 371 -25.18 10.42 -0.74
C THR A 371 -25.41 10.44 0.77
N ALA A 372 -24.34 10.42 1.58
CA ALA A 372 -24.46 10.52 3.03
C ALA A 372 -25.05 11.84 3.52
N ILE A 373 -24.83 12.94 2.80
CA ILE A 373 -25.44 14.24 3.13
C ILE A 373 -26.94 14.24 2.80
N ASP A 374 -27.33 13.62 1.69
CA ASP A 374 -28.74 13.60 1.24
C ASP A 374 -29.58 12.65 2.10
N GLU A 375 -29.05 11.55 2.58
CA GLU A 375 -29.74 10.65 3.51
C GLU A 375 -29.96 11.25 4.92
N LYS A 376 -29.24 12.31 5.26
CA LYS A 376 -29.43 13.06 6.53
C LYS A 376 -30.47 14.21 6.48
N LYS A 377 -30.97 14.54 5.30
CA LYS A 377 -32.00 15.56 5.10
C LYS A 377 -33.37 14.97 5.26
#